data_d8bb6d4990c2cc72a8ea50510b7c33f2
#
_entry.id   d8bb6d4990c2cc72a8ea50510b7c33f2
#
_cell.length_a   1.000
_cell.length_b   1.000
_cell.length_c   1.000
_cell.angle_alpha   90.00
_cell.angle_beta   90.00
_cell.angle_gamma   90.00
#
_symmetry.space_group_name_H-M   'P 1'
#
loop_
_entity.id
_entity.type
_entity.pdbx_description
1 polymer ?
#
loop_
_entity_poly.entity_id
_entity_poly.type
_entity_poly.pdbx_seq_one_letter_code
_entity_poly.pdbx_strand_id
1 'polypeptide(L)'
;MGSYVISDIHGCYDELIRMLEKINLEDSDTLICAGDYVDKGPKNAEVLEWIMNVPPNVILLRGNHDEDFAQNIEAMRIISYKMDLDRDSLQDTKTLYRSMKKLAKKDASVKFDRCETVYELIESGYTFSRLCAW
;
A
#
# COMPACT_ATOMS: atom_id res chain seq x y z
N MET A 1 23.50 -15.52 -13.70
CA MET A 1 22.03 -15.64 -13.66
C MET A 1 21.63 -16.29 -12.33
N GLY A 2 20.96 -15.55 -11.49
CA GLY A 2 20.49 -16.02 -10.19
C GLY A 2 18.98 -15.80 -10.03
N SER A 3 18.40 -16.52 -9.08
CA SER A 3 17.00 -16.34 -8.68
C SER A 3 16.93 -16.12 -7.17
N TYR A 4 16.21 -15.07 -6.77
CA TYR A 4 16.10 -14.67 -5.38
C TYR A 4 14.61 -14.54 -5.02
N VAL A 5 14.27 -14.87 -3.77
CA VAL A 5 12.92 -14.70 -3.24
C VAL A 5 12.99 -13.92 -1.95
N ILE A 6 12.19 -12.88 -1.83
CA ILE A 6 12.01 -12.12 -0.59
C ILE A 6 10.53 -12.03 -0.26
N SER A 7 10.21 -11.83 1.01
CA SER A 7 8.83 -11.71 1.48
C SER A 7 8.78 -10.83 2.73
N ASP A 8 7.56 -10.39 3.07
CA ASP A 8 7.28 -9.71 4.34
C ASP A 8 8.16 -8.48 4.57
N ILE A 9 8.22 -7.60 3.57
CA ILE A 9 8.98 -6.36 3.63
C ILE A 9 8.41 -5.43 4.70
N HIS A 10 7.07 -5.35 4.81
CA HIS A 10 6.34 -4.62 5.86
C HIS A 10 6.89 -3.21 6.14
N GLY A 11 7.09 -2.41 5.10
CA GLY A 11 7.55 -1.03 5.25
C GLY A 11 9.01 -0.86 5.67
N CYS A 12 9.80 -1.92 5.68
CA CYS A 12 11.22 -1.90 6.03
C CYS A 12 12.08 -1.54 4.81
N TYR A 13 11.92 -0.32 4.33
CA TYR A 13 12.56 0.15 3.10
C TYR A 13 14.08 0.18 3.18
N ASP A 14 14.64 0.65 4.28
CA ASP A 14 16.10 0.73 4.41
C ASP A 14 16.76 -0.66 4.38
N GLU A 15 16.13 -1.62 5.02
CA GLU A 15 16.57 -3.02 5.01
C GLU A 15 16.44 -3.63 3.61
N LEU A 16 15.35 -3.32 2.90
CA LEU A 16 15.13 -3.75 1.52
C LEU A 16 16.28 -3.26 0.62
N ILE A 17 16.60 -1.98 0.69
CA ILE A 17 17.66 -1.38 -0.14
C ILE A 17 19.02 -2.00 0.20
N ARG A 18 19.34 -2.18 1.47
CA ARG A 18 20.59 -2.83 1.88
C ARG A 18 20.69 -4.26 1.38
N MET A 19 19.59 -5.00 1.41
CA MET A 19 19.55 -6.37 0.90
C MET A 19 19.75 -6.41 -0.62
N LEU A 20 19.10 -5.50 -1.37
CA LEU A 20 19.25 -5.39 -2.82
C LEU A 20 20.71 -5.07 -3.22
N GLU A 21 21.38 -4.19 -2.47
CA GLU A 21 22.78 -3.88 -2.67
C GLU A 21 23.67 -5.11 -2.41
N LYS A 22 23.35 -5.87 -1.37
CA LYS A 22 24.11 -7.05 -0.98
C LYS A 22 24.05 -8.16 -2.02
N ILE A 23 22.89 -8.41 -2.61
CA ILE A 23 22.73 -9.43 -3.66
C ILE A 23 23.21 -8.93 -5.02
N ASN A 24 23.40 -7.63 -5.18
CA ASN A 24 23.82 -7.00 -6.44
C ASN A 24 23.03 -7.51 -7.64
N LEU A 25 21.69 -7.30 -7.59
CA LEU A 25 20.76 -7.80 -8.59
C LEU A 25 21.10 -7.27 -9.99
N GLU A 26 21.34 -8.17 -10.92
CA GLU A 26 21.62 -7.86 -12.32
C GLU A 26 20.40 -8.07 -13.19
N ASP A 27 20.40 -7.53 -14.42
CA ASP A 27 19.27 -7.66 -15.36
C ASP A 27 18.99 -9.12 -15.73
N SER A 28 20.02 -9.98 -15.69
CA SER A 28 19.89 -11.43 -15.96
C SER A 28 19.36 -12.23 -14.77
N ASP A 29 19.26 -11.61 -13.60
CA ASP A 29 18.71 -12.24 -12.41
C ASP A 29 17.19 -12.08 -12.34
N THR A 30 16.54 -12.93 -11.56
CA THR A 30 15.12 -12.81 -11.26
C THR A 30 14.93 -12.62 -9.74
N LEU A 31 14.18 -11.59 -9.37
CA LEU A 31 13.75 -11.37 -7.99
C LEU A 31 12.25 -11.59 -7.90
N ILE A 32 11.83 -12.48 -7.01
CA ILE A 32 10.42 -12.71 -6.70
C ILE A 32 10.12 -12.12 -5.32
N CYS A 33 9.20 -11.17 -5.28
CA CYS A 33 8.69 -10.60 -4.03
C CYS A 33 7.37 -11.28 -3.70
N ALA A 34 7.32 -12.03 -2.62
CA ALA A 34 6.19 -12.91 -2.29
C ALA A 34 5.05 -12.22 -1.52
N GLY A 35 5.06 -10.88 -1.45
CA GLY A 35 3.97 -10.10 -0.88
C GLY A 35 4.27 -9.53 0.50
N ASP A 36 3.23 -8.90 1.08
CA ASP A 36 3.27 -8.20 2.37
C ASP A 36 4.30 -7.06 2.38
N TYR A 37 4.07 -6.09 1.50
CA TYR A 37 4.96 -4.94 1.34
C TYR A 37 4.72 -3.86 2.40
N VAL A 38 3.51 -3.76 2.90
CA VAL A 38 3.03 -2.68 3.76
C VAL A 38 2.65 -3.17 5.15
N ASP A 39 2.35 -2.22 6.02
CA ASP A 39 2.01 -2.37 7.43
C ASP A 39 3.21 -2.77 8.30
N LYS A 40 3.15 -2.44 9.57
CA LYS A 40 4.11 -2.73 10.65
C LYS A 40 5.39 -1.91 10.64
N GLY A 41 6.02 -1.70 9.49
CA GLY A 41 7.30 -0.98 9.41
C GLY A 41 7.15 0.53 9.24
N PRO A 42 8.26 1.29 9.29
CA PRO A 42 8.21 2.76 9.37
C PRO A 42 8.13 3.48 8.03
N LYS A 43 8.41 2.81 6.91
CA LYS A 43 8.53 3.47 5.59
C LYS A 43 7.67 2.82 4.52
N ASN A 44 6.35 2.74 4.78
CA ASN A 44 5.40 2.12 3.86
C ASN A 44 5.28 2.87 2.54
N ALA A 45 5.28 4.20 2.57
CA ALA A 45 5.21 5.02 1.35
C ALA A 45 6.41 4.76 0.43
N GLU A 46 7.60 4.68 1.00
CA GLU A 46 8.83 4.44 0.24
C GLU A 46 8.83 3.05 -0.41
N VAL A 47 8.31 2.03 0.29
CA VAL A 47 8.15 0.69 -0.28
C VAL A 47 7.13 0.69 -1.41
N LEU A 48 6.00 1.38 -1.25
CA LEU A 48 4.99 1.50 -2.30
C LEU A 48 5.56 2.19 -3.56
N GLU A 49 6.32 3.26 -3.39
CA GLU A 49 7.00 3.92 -4.52
C GLU A 49 8.00 2.97 -5.19
N TRP A 50 8.72 2.18 -4.40
CA TRP A 50 9.66 1.20 -4.95
C TRP A 50 8.94 0.15 -5.81
N ILE A 51 7.84 -0.44 -5.34
CA ILE A 51 7.12 -1.47 -6.10
C ILE A 51 6.51 -0.93 -7.40
N MET A 52 6.18 0.36 -7.44
CA MET A 52 5.68 1.00 -8.66
C MET A 52 6.75 1.21 -9.73
N ASN A 53 8.02 1.12 -9.37
CA ASN A 53 9.15 1.46 -10.25
C ASN A 53 10.14 0.30 -10.42
N VAL A 54 9.76 -0.93 -10.10
CA VAL A 54 10.64 -2.07 -10.23
C VAL A 54 10.92 -2.43 -11.71
N PRO A 55 12.12 -2.93 -12.03
CA PRO A 55 12.43 -3.36 -13.38
C PRO A 55 11.71 -4.67 -13.76
N PRO A 56 11.68 -5.04 -15.07
CA PRO A 56 10.92 -6.20 -15.54
C PRO A 56 11.35 -7.56 -14.96
N ASN A 57 12.56 -7.66 -14.45
CA ASN A 57 13.07 -8.90 -13.84
C ASN A 57 12.64 -9.07 -12.37
N VAL A 58 11.85 -8.15 -11.84
CA VAL A 58 11.25 -8.26 -10.51
C VAL A 58 9.78 -8.65 -10.65
N ILE A 59 9.41 -9.78 -10.04
CA ILE A 59 8.05 -10.30 -10.05
C ILE A 59 7.42 -9.99 -8.69
N LEU A 60 6.26 -9.33 -8.71
CA LEU A 60 5.55 -8.93 -7.50
C LEU A 60 4.32 -9.82 -7.32
N LEU A 61 4.26 -10.53 -6.20
CA LEU A 61 3.08 -11.28 -5.77
C LEU A 61 2.35 -10.50 -4.68
N ARG A 62 1.09 -10.80 -4.45
CA ARG A 62 0.25 -10.10 -3.47
C ARG A 62 0.11 -10.93 -2.20
N GLY A 63 0.43 -10.33 -1.04
CA GLY A 63 0.18 -10.92 0.28
C GLY A 63 -1.15 -10.45 0.86
N ASN A 64 -1.49 -10.94 2.05
CA ASN A 64 -2.75 -10.60 2.72
C ASN A 64 -2.79 -9.13 3.17
N HIS A 65 -1.69 -8.55 3.61
CA HIS A 65 -1.64 -7.11 3.96
C HIS A 65 -1.83 -6.22 2.74
N ASP A 66 -1.31 -6.63 1.58
CA ASP A 66 -1.48 -5.89 0.32
C ASP A 66 -2.92 -5.97 -0.17
N GLU A 67 -3.56 -7.13 -0.01
CA GLU A 67 -4.97 -7.31 -0.32
C GLU A 67 -5.85 -6.44 0.58
N ASP A 68 -5.57 -6.38 1.87
CA ASP A 68 -6.30 -5.52 2.81
C ASP A 68 -6.15 -4.04 2.42
N PHE A 69 -4.95 -3.62 2.07
CA PHE A 69 -4.69 -2.27 1.58
C PHE A 69 -5.54 -1.95 0.35
N ALA A 70 -5.52 -2.84 -0.65
CA ALA A 70 -6.28 -2.66 -1.89
C ALA A 70 -7.79 -2.63 -1.64
N GLN A 71 -8.30 -3.48 -0.76
CA GLN A 71 -9.72 -3.52 -0.41
C GLN A 71 -10.17 -2.26 0.31
N ASN A 72 -9.35 -1.72 1.21
CA ASN A 72 -9.64 -0.46 1.88
C ASN A 72 -9.72 0.71 0.89
N ILE A 73 -8.77 0.78 -0.04
CA ILE A 73 -8.79 1.82 -1.08
C ILE A 73 -10.04 1.69 -1.96
N GLU A 74 -10.41 0.48 -2.35
CA GLU A 74 -11.60 0.24 -3.18
C GLU A 74 -12.89 0.63 -2.45
N ALA A 75 -13.01 0.30 -1.17
CA ALA A 75 -14.16 0.71 -0.36
C ALA A 75 -14.27 2.23 -0.27
N MET A 76 -13.15 2.92 -0.06
CA MET A 76 -13.11 4.38 -0.05
C MET A 76 -13.50 4.97 -1.41
N ARG A 77 -13.07 4.35 -2.51
CA ARG A 77 -13.41 4.78 -3.86
C ARG A 77 -14.92 4.74 -4.10
N ILE A 78 -15.58 3.65 -3.74
CA ILE A 78 -17.03 3.48 -3.90
C ILE A 78 -17.79 4.55 -3.12
N ILE A 79 -17.43 4.78 -1.88
CA ILE A 79 -18.12 5.77 -1.03
C ILE A 79 -17.82 7.20 -1.47
N SER A 80 -16.63 7.48 -1.99
CA SER A 80 -16.27 8.82 -2.45
C SER A 80 -17.18 9.33 -3.57
N TYR A 81 -17.64 8.45 -4.46
CA TYR A 81 -18.57 8.81 -5.51
C TYR A 81 -19.93 9.23 -4.95
N LYS A 82 -20.40 8.59 -3.86
CA LYS A 82 -21.67 8.90 -3.22
C LYS A 82 -21.64 10.21 -2.43
N MET A 83 -20.46 10.60 -1.94
CA MET A 83 -20.28 11.77 -1.09
C MET A 83 -19.88 13.02 -1.86
N ASP A 84 -19.62 12.92 -3.16
CA ASP A 84 -19.19 14.02 -4.02
C ASP A 84 -17.98 14.78 -3.43
N LEU A 85 -16.95 14.04 -3.02
CA LEU A 85 -15.76 14.59 -2.40
C LEU A 85 -14.68 14.90 -3.43
N ASP A 86 -13.88 15.94 -3.15
CA ASP A 86 -12.69 16.26 -3.93
C ASP A 86 -11.56 15.32 -3.52
N ARG A 87 -11.18 14.42 -4.43
CA ARG A 87 -10.17 13.38 -4.21
C ARG A 87 -8.75 13.96 -4.07
N ASP A 88 -8.53 15.18 -4.52
CA ASP A 88 -7.25 15.88 -4.39
C ASP A 88 -7.17 16.71 -3.11
N SER A 89 -8.27 16.85 -2.37
CA SER A 89 -8.32 17.56 -1.09
C SER A 89 -7.93 16.62 0.05
N LEU A 90 -6.94 17.01 0.84
CA LEU A 90 -6.57 16.26 2.04
C LEU A 90 -7.68 16.29 3.08
N GLN A 91 -8.39 17.42 3.22
CA GLN A 91 -9.51 17.54 4.16
C GLN A 91 -10.63 16.56 3.79
N ASP A 92 -10.99 16.48 2.51
CA ASP A 92 -12.02 15.56 2.02
C ASP A 92 -11.56 14.10 2.16
N THR A 93 -10.27 13.82 1.95
CA THR A 93 -9.70 12.49 2.18
C THR A 93 -9.87 12.06 3.64
N LYS A 94 -9.58 12.95 4.58
CA LYS A 94 -9.76 12.68 6.01
C LYS A 94 -11.24 12.47 6.37
N THR A 95 -12.13 13.25 5.77
CA THR A 95 -13.58 13.11 5.94
C THR A 95 -14.06 11.75 5.44
N LEU A 96 -13.61 11.34 4.26
CA LEU A 96 -13.92 10.04 3.68
C LEU A 96 -13.48 8.90 4.60
N TYR A 97 -12.25 8.93 5.08
CA TYR A 97 -11.71 7.92 5.97
C TYR A 97 -12.53 7.78 7.26
N ARG A 98 -12.86 8.92 7.89
CA ARG A 98 -13.68 8.94 9.11
C ARG A 98 -15.08 8.37 8.87
N SER A 99 -15.69 8.71 7.73
CA SER A 99 -17.01 8.21 7.34
C SER A 99 -16.99 6.69 7.15
N MET A 100 -15.96 6.17 6.52
CA MET A 100 -15.78 4.72 6.35
C MET A 100 -15.64 4.00 7.68
N LYS A 101 -14.89 4.56 8.63
CA LYS A 101 -14.75 3.98 9.97
C LYS A 101 -16.08 3.94 10.72
N LYS A 102 -16.88 5.00 10.64
CA LYS A 102 -18.20 5.04 11.28
C LYS A 102 -19.14 4.02 10.68
N LEU A 103 -19.15 3.92 9.35
CA LEU A 103 -20.02 2.98 8.65
C LEU A 103 -19.67 1.54 8.99
N ALA A 104 -18.41 1.20 9.03
CA ALA A 104 -17.94 -0.15 9.38
C ALA A 104 -18.33 -0.56 10.81
N LYS A 105 -18.42 0.39 11.75
CA LYS A 105 -18.89 0.12 13.11
C LYS A 105 -20.38 -0.14 13.20
N LYS A 106 -21.19 0.45 12.29
CA LYS A 106 -22.65 0.35 12.33
C LYS A 106 -23.18 -0.79 11.48
N ASP A 107 -22.45 -1.20 10.47
CA ASP A 107 -22.91 -2.18 9.49
C ASP A 107 -21.82 -3.25 9.31
N ALA A 108 -22.07 -4.45 9.83
CA ALA A 108 -21.15 -5.58 9.78
C ALA A 108 -20.91 -6.09 8.34
N SER A 109 -21.77 -5.70 7.38
CA SER A 109 -21.55 -6.05 5.97
C SER A 109 -20.48 -5.19 5.30
N VAL A 110 -20.16 -4.04 5.90
CA VAL A 110 -19.11 -3.15 5.42
C VAL A 110 -17.77 -3.59 6.00
N LYS A 111 -16.97 -4.23 5.17
CA LYS A 111 -15.61 -4.66 5.53
C LYS A 111 -14.63 -3.51 5.29
N PHE A 112 -14.39 -2.75 6.33
CA PHE A 112 -13.35 -1.73 6.33
C PHE A 112 -12.46 -2.01 7.54
N ASP A 113 -11.60 -2.98 7.38
CA ASP A 113 -10.63 -3.32 8.41
C ASP A 113 -9.58 -2.21 8.52
N ARG A 114 -9.10 -2.01 9.73
CA ARG A 114 -8.09 -1.00 9.98
C ARG A 114 -6.81 -1.35 9.21
N CYS A 115 -6.53 -0.62 8.15
CA CYS A 115 -5.25 -0.69 7.46
C CYS A 115 -4.35 0.42 8.00
N GLU A 116 -3.32 0.04 8.73
CA GLU A 116 -2.38 0.99 9.34
C GLU A 116 -1.72 1.88 8.31
N THR A 117 -1.37 1.31 7.15
CA THR A 117 -0.74 2.06 6.07
C THR A 117 -1.65 3.14 5.52
N VAL A 118 -2.93 2.86 5.29
CA VAL A 118 -3.87 3.89 4.82
C VAL A 118 -3.95 5.05 5.82
N TYR A 119 -4.08 4.74 7.10
CA TYR A 119 -4.14 5.76 8.15
C TYR A 119 -2.87 6.61 8.19
N GLU A 120 -1.69 5.98 8.18
CA GLU A 120 -0.40 6.66 8.21
C GLU A 120 -0.21 7.58 7.00
N LEU A 121 -0.58 7.13 5.81
CA LEU A 121 -0.45 7.92 4.59
C LEU A 121 -1.34 9.16 4.63
N ILE A 122 -2.58 9.03 5.09
CA ILE A 122 -3.50 10.16 5.23
C ILE A 122 -2.97 11.16 6.26
N GLU A 123 -2.49 10.69 7.41
CA GLU A 123 -1.90 11.54 8.45
C GLU A 123 -0.62 12.24 7.96
N SER A 124 0.11 11.62 7.04
CA SER A 124 1.32 12.19 6.43
C SER A 124 1.02 13.15 5.28
N GLY A 125 -0.24 13.37 4.93
CA GLY A 125 -0.64 14.35 3.93
C GLY A 125 -0.92 13.79 2.53
N TYR A 126 -1.07 12.49 2.38
CA TYR A 126 -1.42 11.89 1.09
C TYR A 126 -2.92 12.02 0.84
N THR A 127 -3.28 12.55 -0.34
CA THR A 127 -4.67 12.67 -0.77
C THR A 127 -5.22 11.34 -1.29
N PHE A 128 -6.54 11.23 -1.41
CA PHE A 128 -7.16 10.02 -1.92
C PHE A 128 -6.75 9.71 -3.35
N SER A 129 -6.61 10.73 -4.21
CA SER A 129 -6.09 10.55 -5.57
C SER A 129 -4.72 9.87 -5.56
N ARG A 130 -3.86 10.27 -4.65
CA ARG A 130 -2.52 9.69 -4.53
C ARG A 130 -2.55 8.25 -4.02
N LEU A 131 -3.43 7.96 -3.07
CA LEU A 131 -3.63 6.58 -2.58
C LEU A 131 -4.10 5.64 -3.69
N CYS A 132 -4.97 6.11 -4.58
CA CYS A 132 -5.49 5.33 -5.70
C CYS A 132 -4.43 5.04 -6.77
N ALA A 133 -3.32 5.77 -6.79
CA ALA A 133 -2.23 5.54 -7.75
C ALA A 133 -1.43 4.27 -7.41
N TRP A 134 -1.54 3.78 -6.20
CA TRP A 134 -0.90 2.56 -5.74
C TRP A 134 -1.93 1.41 -5.73
#